data_a78c008a1d50b1597f2cb23ce6d93851
#
_entry.id   a78c008a1d50b1597f2cb23ce6d93851
#
_cell.length_a   1.000
_cell.length_b   1.000
_cell.length_c   1.000
_cell.angle_alpha   90.00
_cell.angle_beta   90.00
_cell.angle_gamma   90.00
#
_symmetry.space_group_name_H-M   'P 1'
#
loop_
_entity.id
_entity.type
_entity.pdbx_description
1 polymer ?
#
loop_
_entity_poly.entity_id
_entity_poly.type
_entity_poly.pdbx_seq_one_letter_code
_entity_poly.pdbx_strand_id
1 'polypeptide(L)'
;LIGSYPLLFNFFYTGCFLYPLTFTCFDSFSWALDINVVKKLSIYYEIWSKSLSNPNFRAENPEILLKNLGWISYWFKDYFLKKFIDEFLVILVTSIIFFTIFYKGKKIKNNISFNYYYIILTILFLVWFMYHPALRYGGYYLLSLMIFLPIINFLSNKKFDLNYLKNSTLSLIFIAIIIFQVKNFLRINYEFKR
;
A
#
# COMPACT_ATOMS: atom_id res chain seq x y z
N LEU A 1 -12.82 19.49 -1.47
CA LEU A 1 -14.14 19.01 -1.96
C LEU A 1 -14.09 17.59 -2.54
N ILE A 2 -13.05 17.18 -3.30
CA ILE A 2 -12.97 15.84 -3.90
C ILE A 2 -12.77 14.75 -2.84
N GLY A 3 -12.04 15.01 -1.76
CA GLY A 3 -11.78 14.04 -0.69
C GLY A 3 -12.97 13.75 0.23
N SER A 4 -13.98 14.61 0.27
CA SER A 4 -15.18 14.41 1.10
C SER A 4 -16.24 13.54 0.43
N TYR A 5 -16.20 13.38 -0.88
CA TYR A 5 -17.19 12.60 -1.62
C TYR A 5 -17.31 11.14 -1.16
N PRO A 6 -16.22 10.37 -0.99
CA PRO A 6 -16.32 8.99 -0.50
C PRO A 6 -16.91 8.90 0.91
N LEU A 7 -16.63 9.87 1.79
CA LEU A 7 -17.17 9.90 3.14
C LEU A 7 -18.68 10.12 3.14
N LEU A 8 -19.14 11.10 2.37
CA LEU A 8 -20.57 11.39 2.22
C LEU A 8 -21.29 10.23 1.54
N PHE A 9 -20.72 9.65 0.49
CA PHE A 9 -21.27 8.49 -0.18
C PHE A 9 -21.46 7.32 0.80
N ASN A 10 -20.42 6.95 1.56
CA ASN A 10 -20.50 5.92 2.58
C ASN A 10 -21.58 6.23 3.63
N PHE A 11 -21.63 7.47 4.11
CA PHE A 11 -22.62 7.89 5.08
C PHE A 11 -24.05 7.71 4.56
N PHE A 12 -24.36 8.19 3.35
CA PHE A 12 -25.71 8.08 2.78
C PHE A 12 -26.13 6.65 2.45
N TYR A 13 -25.18 5.74 2.15
CA TYR A 13 -25.51 4.35 1.83
C TYR A 13 -25.53 3.42 3.04
N THR A 14 -24.74 3.69 4.07
CA THR A 14 -24.53 2.75 5.17
C THR A 14 -24.79 3.33 6.55
N GLY A 15 -24.94 4.64 6.64
CA GLY A 15 -24.96 5.34 7.93
C GLY A 15 -23.58 5.55 8.57
N CYS A 16 -22.50 5.17 7.88
CA CYS A 16 -21.13 5.24 8.41
C CYS A 16 -20.26 6.16 7.55
N PHE A 17 -19.49 7.07 8.14
CA PHE A 17 -18.54 7.90 7.38
C PHE A 17 -17.36 7.07 6.85
N LEU A 18 -16.81 6.16 7.64
CA LEU A 18 -15.69 5.29 7.30
C LEU A 18 -16.13 3.83 7.39
N TYR A 19 -17.02 3.41 6.49
CA TYR A 19 -17.47 2.02 6.43
C TYR A 19 -16.29 1.07 6.12
N PRO A 20 -16.14 -0.07 6.85
CA PRO A 20 -17.02 -0.65 7.86
C PRO A 20 -16.58 -0.40 9.33
N LEU A 21 -16.03 0.77 9.66
CA LEU A 21 -15.60 1.11 11.01
C LEU A 21 -16.79 1.52 11.87
N THR A 22 -17.20 0.66 12.80
CA THR A 22 -18.43 0.81 13.60
C THR A 22 -18.50 2.08 14.42
N PHE A 23 -17.36 2.61 14.90
CA PHE A 23 -17.32 3.86 15.68
C PHE A 23 -17.65 5.12 14.87
N THR A 24 -17.71 5.02 13.53
CA THR A 24 -18.10 6.11 12.63
C THR A 24 -19.54 5.99 12.15
N CYS A 25 -20.29 5.03 12.66
CA CYS A 25 -21.64 4.70 12.23
C CYS A 25 -22.70 5.31 13.15
N PHE A 26 -23.82 5.70 12.55
CA PHE A 26 -24.99 6.26 13.21
C PHE A 26 -26.19 5.38 12.90
N ASP A 27 -26.61 4.58 13.87
CA ASP A 27 -27.72 3.63 13.77
C ASP A 27 -29.11 4.25 14.00
N SER A 28 -29.15 5.54 14.36
CA SER A 28 -30.39 6.28 14.62
C SER A 28 -31.24 6.57 13.37
N PHE A 29 -30.65 6.40 12.16
CA PHE A 29 -31.37 6.64 10.91
C PHE A 29 -32.07 5.38 10.41
N SER A 30 -33.30 5.52 9.92
CA SER A 30 -34.12 4.39 9.44
C SER A 30 -33.53 3.66 8.23
N TRP A 31 -32.63 4.31 7.49
CA TRP A 31 -31.95 3.77 6.32
C TRP A 31 -30.53 3.25 6.64
N ALA A 32 -30.01 3.49 7.85
CA ALA A 32 -28.68 3.05 8.22
C ALA A 32 -28.63 1.51 8.39
N LEU A 33 -27.47 0.94 8.12
CA LEU A 33 -27.24 -0.47 8.38
C LEU A 33 -27.18 -0.74 9.87
N ASP A 34 -27.75 -1.88 10.30
CA ASP A 34 -27.63 -2.35 11.67
C ASP A 34 -26.15 -2.47 12.07
N ILE A 35 -25.79 -1.90 13.21
CA ILE A 35 -24.41 -1.86 13.71
C ILE A 35 -23.82 -3.27 13.91
N ASN A 36 -24.65 -4.27 14.23
CA ASN A 36 -24.22 -5.66 14.36
C ASN A 36 -23.86 -6.26 13.00
N VAL A 37 -24.56 -5.88 11.94
CA VAL A 37 -24.22 -6.27 10.56
C VAL A 37 -22.91 -5.65 10.15
N VAL A 38 -22.73 -4.36 10.40
CA VAL A 38 -21.45 -3.65 10.10
C VAL A 38 -20.29 -4.29 10.86
N LYS A 39 -20.47 -4.64 12.13
CA LYS A 39 -19.46 -5.32 12.94
C LYS A 39 -19.07 -6.69 12.37
N LYS A 40 -20.06 -7.50 11.99
CA LYS A 40 -19.80 -8.79 11.33
C LYS A 40 -19.04 -8.62 10.03
N LEU A 41 -19.39 -7.64 9.22
CA LEU A 41 -18.71 -7.34 7.96
C LEU A 41 -17.27 -6.84 8.19
N SER A 42 -17.05 -5.99 9.19
CA SER A 42 -15.70 -5.55 9.56
C SER A 42 -14.79 -6.73 9.91
N ILE A 43 -15.28 -7.64 10.76
CA ILE A 43 -14.57 -8.87 11.12
C ILE A 43 -14.32 -9.75 9.88
N TYR A 44 -15.32 -9.88 9.02
CA TYR A 44 -15.19 -10.66 7.78
C TYR A 44 -14.09 -10.09 6.86
N TYR A 45 -14.04 -8.78 6.67
CA TYR A 45 -13.00 -8.13 5.86
C TYR A 45 -11.61 -8.27 6.49
N GLU A 46 -11.51 -8.21 7.81
CA GLU A 46 -10.25 -8.45 8.50
C GLU A 46 -9.76 -9.88 8.29
N ILE A 47 -10.62 -10.88 8.51
CA ILE A 47 -10.33 -12.30 8.25
C ILE A 47 -9.91 -12.49 6.80
N TRP A 48 -10.65 -11.88 5.88
CA TRP A 48 -10.38 -12.00 4.45
C TRP A 48 -9.01 -11.40 4.07
N SER A 49 -8.63 -10.29 4.68
CA SER A 49 -7.33 -9.64 4.43
C SER A 49 -6.15 -10.45 4.99
N LYS A 50 -6.34 -11.18 6.09
CA LYS A 50 -5.33 -12.03 6.73
C LYS A 50 -5.18 -13.39 6.07
N SER A 51 -6.26 -13.94 5.53
CA SER A 51 -6.28 -15.27 4.85
C SER A 51 -6.00 -15.23 3.35
N LEU A 52 -6.18 -14.13 2.73
CA LEU A 52 -5.98 -13.70 1.33
C LEU A 52 -6.23 -14.72 0.22
N SER A 53 -5.41 -15.76 0.07
CA SER A 53 -5.46 -16.67 -1.07
C SER A 53 -6.01 -18.05 -0.73
N ASN A 54 -6.27 -18.34 0.56
CA ASN A 54 -6.75 -19.64 0.97
C ASN A 54 -8.16 -19.56 1.58
N PRO A 55 -9.22 -19.88 0.80
CA PRO A 55 -10.58 -19.91 1.30
C PRO A 55 -10.78 -20.97 2.40
N ASN A 56 -10.07 -22.08 2.36
CA ASN A 56 -10.18 -23.15 3.36
C ASN A 56 -9.68 -22.70 4.73
N PHE A 57 -8.58 -21.96 4.76
CA PHE A 57 -8.05 -21.40 5.99
C PHE A 57 -9.01 -20.42 6.67
N ARG A 58 -9.87 -19.73 5.90
CA ARG A 58 -10.95 -18.87 6.42
C ARG A 58 -12.09 -19.65 7.04
N ALA A 59 -12.41 -20.79 6.44
CA ALA A 59 -13.58 -21.59 6.80
C ALA A 59 -13.35 -22.40 8.08
N GLU A 60 -12.12 -22.88 8.29
CA GLU A 60 -11.82 -23.81 9.37
C GLU A 60 -11.89 -23.16 10.77
N ASN A 61 -11.31 -21.95 10.96
CA ASN A 61 -11.32 -21.30 12.27
C ASN A 61 -11.11 -19.77 12.17
N PRO A 62 -12.12 -19.00 11.80
CA PRO A 62 -11.99 -17.55 11.61
C PRO A 62 -11.59 -16.79 12.87
N GLU A 63 -12.02 -17.25 14.05
CA GLU A 63 -11.71 -16.58 15.32
C GLU A 63 -10.25 -16.83 15.76
N ILE A 64 -9.68 -17.97 15.45
CA ILE A 64 -8.27 -18.29 15.76
C ILE A 64 -7.33 -17.39 14.95
N LEU A 65 -7.71 -17.08 13.71
CA LEU A 65 -6.98 -16.13 12.85
C LEU A 65 -6.86 -14.74 13.47
N LEU A 66 -7.90 -14.28 14.16
CA LEU A 66 -7.90 -12.94 14.75
C LEU A 66 -7.20 -12.90 16.11
N LYS A 67 -7.27 -13.96 16.87
CA LYS A 67 -6.73 -14.03 18.25
C LYS A 67 -5.22 -14.30 18.30
N ASN A 68 -4.69 -15.06 17.34
CA ASN A 68 -3.29 -15.48 17.33
C ASN A 68 -2.55 -14.88 16.14
N LEU A 69 -1.25 -14.57 16.32
CA LEU A 69 -0.38 -14.11 15.25
C LEU A 69 0.02 -15.22 14.27
N GLY A 70 -0.57 -16.42 14.37
CA GLY A 70 -0.31 -17.57 13.50
C GLY A 70 -0.56 -17.33 12.01
N TRP A 71 -1.45 -16.36 11.68
CA TRP A 71 -1.70 -15.94 10.30
C TRP A 71 -0.47 -15.28 9.64
N ILE A 72 0.47 -14.72 10.41
CA ILE A 72 1.64 -13.99 9.88
C ILE A 72 2.54 -14.91 9.06
N SER A 73 2.83 -16.11 9.55
CA SER A 73 3.69 -17.07 8.84
C SER A 73 3.09 -17.45 7.49
N TYR A 74 1.78 -17.74 7.48
CA TYR A 74 1.03 -18.04 6.27
C TYR A 74 0.99 -16.85 5.30
N TRP A 75 0.60 -15.67 5.81
CA TRP A 75 0.55 -14.43 5.03
C TRP A 75 1.90 -14.13 4.37
N PHE A 76 3.00 -14.28 5.11
CA PHE A 76 4.33 -13.99 4.61
C PHE A 76 4.74 -14.95 3.49
N LYS A 77 4.57 -16.26 3.67
CA LYS A 77 4.99 -17.29 2.70
C LYS A 77 4.10 -17.32 1.45
N ASP A 78 2.80 -17.33 1.64
CA ASP A 78 1.86 -17.62 0.56
C ASP A 78 1.34 -16.39 -0.17
N TYR A 79 1.38 -15.23 0.48
CA TYR A 79 0.94 -14.00 -0.12
C TYR A 79 2.07 -12.99 -0.33
N PHE A 80 2.72 -12.56 0.75
CA PHE A 80 3.68 -11.46 0.68
C PHE A 80 4.85 -11.79 -0.23
N LEU A 81 5.53 -12.93 -0.04
CA LEU A 81 6.68 -13.29 -0.87
C LEU A 81 6.30 -13.45 -2.35
N LYS A 82 5.17 -14.06 -2.66
CA LYS A 82 4.71 -14.23 -4.04
C LYS A 82 4.41 -12.89 -4.74
N LYS A 83 3.70 -11.99 -4.04
CA LYS A 83 3.36 -10.66 -4.57
C LYS A 83 4.52 -9.68 -4.50
N PHE A 84 5.32 -9.78 -3.44
CA PHE A 84 6.46 -8.92 -3.21
C PHE A 84 7.57 -9.14 -4.22
N ILE A 85 7.88 -10.39 -4.56
CA ILE A 85 8.92 -10.70 -5.56
C ILE A 85 8.55 -10.10 -6.91
N ASP A 86 7.28 -10.22 -7.33
CA ASP A 86 6.83 -9.72 -8.63
C ASP A 86 6.87 -8.18 -8.75
N GLU A 87 6.62 -7.46 -7.66
CA GLU A 87 6.48 -6.00 -7.71
C GLU A 87 7.68 -5.29 -7.08
N PHE A 88 8.25 -5.84 -6.02
CA PHE A 88 9.39 -5.25 -5.32
C PHE A 88 10.67 -5.33 -6.13
N LEU A 89 10.88 -6.37 -6.92
CA LEU A 89 12.00 -6.44 -7.86
C LEU A 89 11.99 -5.24 -8.80
N VAL A 90 10.83 -4.85 -9.31
CA VAL A 90 10.69 -3.68 -10.18
C VAL A 90 11.05 -2.40 -9.42
N ILE A 91 10.54 -2.23 -8.20
CA ILE A 91 10.82 -1.07 -7.36
C ILE A 91 12.31 -1.03 -6.97
N LEU A 92 12.91 -2.18 -6.64
CA LEU A 92 14.31 -2.28 -6.27
C LEU A 92 15.21 -1.92 -7.45
N VAL A 93 14.97 -2.49 -8.64
CA VAL A 93 15.73 -2.20 -9.85
C VAL A 93 15.60 -0.72 -10.23
N THR A 94 14.38 -0.16 -10.21
CA THR A 94 14.18 1.26 -10.50
C THR A 94 14.83 2.17 -9.45
N SER A 95 14.86 1.77 -8.18
CA SER A 95 15.56 2.50 -7.12
C SER A 95 17.08 2.47 -7.31
N ILE A 96 17.66 1.32 -7.69
CA ILE A 96 19.10 1.22 -8.01
C ILE A 96 19.45 2.13 -9.18
N ILE A 97 18.67 2.07 -10.27
CA ILE A 97 18.87 2.94 -11.44
C ILE A 97 18.77 4.41 -11.02
N PHE A 98 17.79 4.76 -10.21
CA PHE A 98 17.62 6.09 -9.68
C PHE A 98 18.85 6.55 -8.89
N PHE A 99 19.35 5.74 -7.95
CA PHE A 99 20.52 6.07 -7.16
C PHE A 99 21.78 6.22 -8.03
N THR A 100 21.99 5.37 -9.03
CA THR A 100 23.13 5.48 -9.94
C THR A 100 23.11 6.77 -10.77
N ILE A 101 21.93 7.17 -11.25
CA ILE A 101 21.75 8.40 -12.01
C ILE A 101 22.02 9.62 -11.12
N PHE A 102 21.43 9.67 -9.91
CA PHE A 102 21.51 10.83 -9.02
C PHE A 102 22.71 10.80 -8.07
N TYR A 103 23.61 9.84 -8.18
CA TYR A 103 24.79 9.76 -7.32
C TYR A 103 25.75 10.96 -7.50
N LYS A 104 25.90 11.49 -8.72
CA LYS A 104 26.87 12.54 -9.10
C LYS A 104 26.52 13.95 -8.61
N GLY A 105 25.39 14.19 -7.95
CA GLY A 105 25.03 15.52 -7.42
C GLY A 105 26.03 16.04 -6.38
N LYS A 106 26.32 17.34 -6.41
CA LYS A 106 27.15 18.00 -5.38
C LYS A 106 26.47 17.96 -4.03
N LYS A 107 27.18 17.52 -3.00
CA LYS A 107 26.65 17.50 -1.63
C LYS A 107 26.40 18.92 -1.13
N ILE A 108 25.26 19.15 -0.53
CA ILE A 108 24.89 20.35 0.22
C ILE A 108 24.44 19.92 1.61
N LYS A 109 24.72 20.76 2.61
CA LYS A 109 24.23 20.52 3.97
C LYS A 109 22.78 21.03 4.02
N ASN A 110 21.83 20.12 4.17
CA ASN A 110 20.43 20.46 4.40
C ASN A 110 20.02 19.99 5.79
N ASN A 111 19.32 20.85 6.54
CA ASN A 111 18.91 20.56 7.92
C ASN A 111 17.46 20.05 8.00
N ILE A 112 16.89 19.57 6.90
CA ILE A 112 15.53 19.02 6.90
C ILE A 112 15.54 17.68 7.63
N SER A 113 14.81 17.58 8.72
CA SER A 113 14.61 16.33 9.45
C SER A 113 13.37 15.61 8.94
N PHE A 114 13.54 14.37 8.52
CA PHE A 114 12.44 13.50 8.06
C PHE A 114 11.93 12.54 9.15
N ASN A 115 12.43 12.65 10.38
CA ASN A 115 12.15 11.71 11.46
C ASN A 115 10.67 11.57 11.77
N TYR A 116 9.90 12.69 11.77
CA TYR A 116 8.44 12.65 11.98
C TYR A 116 7.71 11.83 10.92
N TYR A 117 8.12 11.96 9.66
CA TYR A 117 7.51 11.20 8.57
C TYR A 117 7.76 9.70 8.71
N TYR A 118 8.97 9.30 9.15
CA TYR A 118 9.26 7.89 9.42
C TYR A 118 8.42 7.35 10.57
N ILE A 119 8.25 8.11 11.66
CA ILE A 119 7.42 7.70 12.80
C ILE A 119 5.97 7.51 12.34
N ILE A 120 5.39 8.49 11.64
CA ILE A 120 4.02 8.41 11.13
C ILE A 120 3.85 7.22 10.21
N LEU A 121 4.76 7.02 9.23
CA LEU A 121 4.68 5.88 8.32
C LEU A 121 4.83 4.54 9.02
N THR A 122 5.67 4.45 10.04
CA THR A 122 5.82 3.23 10.84
C THR A 122 4.52 2.91 11.58
N ILE A 123 3.89 3.91 12.20
CA ILE A 123 2.60 3.73 12.87
C ILE A 123 1.53 3.28 11.87
N LEU A 124 1.41 3.97 10.73
CA LEU A 124 0.45 3.61 9.68
C LEU A 124 0.70 2.19 9.14
N PHE A 125 1.97 1.81 8.96
CA PHE A 125 2.35 0.47 8.53
C PHE A 125 1.94 -0.59 9.56
N LEU A 126 2.17 -0.35 10.85
CA LEU A 126 1.76 -1.28 11.91
C LEU A 126 0.25 -1.42 11.97
N VAL A 127 -0.50 -0.31 11.88
CA VAL A 127 -1.97 -0.34 11.84
C VAL A 127 -2.47 -1.13 10.62
N TRP A 128 -1.95 -0.83 9.44
CA TRP A 128 -2.30 -1.57 8.23
C TRP A 128 -1.99 -3.07 8.36
N PHE A 129 -0.80 -3.41 8.86
CA PHE A 129 -0.35 -4.79 8.98
C PHE A 129 -1.21 -5.59 9.97
N MET A 130 -1.59 -4.99 11.09
CA MET A 130 -2.36 -5.69 12.12
C MET A 130 -3.83 -5.89 11.74
N TYR A 131 -4.43 -4.95 11.01
CA TYR A 131 -5.86 -5.01 10.68
C TYR A 131 -6.15 -5.53 9.27
N HIS A 132 -5.46 -4.99 8.27
CA HIS A 132 -5.74 -5.30 6.86
C HIS A 132 -4.47 -5.49 6.03
N PRO A 133 -3.68 -6.55 6.26
CA PRO A 133 -2.37 -6.75 5.64
C PRO A 133 -2.42 -7.12 4.14
N ALA A 134 -3.50 -6.79 3.45
CA ALA A 134 -3.57 -6.94 2.01
C ALA A 134 -2.93 -5.74 1.31
N LEU A 135 -1.95 -5.98 0.44
CA LEU A 135 -1.21 -4.92 -0.27
C LEU A 135 -2.13 -3.94 -0.99
N ARG A 136 -3.24 -4.42 -1.57
CA ARG A 136 -4.26 -3.59 -2.23
C ARG A 136 -5.00 -2.61 -1.30
N TYR A 137 -5.01 -2.87 0.01
CA TYR A 137 -5.64 -2.00 1.01
C TYR A 137 -4.65 -0.97 1.58
N GLY A 138 -3.89 -0.33 0.71
CA GLY A 138 -2.95 0.72 1.07
C GLY A 138 -1.50 0.26 1.27
N GLY A 139 -1.24 -1.07 1.32
CA GLY A 139 0.10 -1.60 1.53
C GLY A 139 1.10 -1.18 0.46
N TYR A 140 0.71 -1.15 -0.80
CA TYR A 140 1.56 -0.66 -1.89
C TYR A 140 1.99 0.79 -1.69
N TYR A 141 1.07 1.66 -1.29
CA TYR A 141 1.36 3.08 -1.05
C TYR A 141 2.27 3.27 0.15
N LEU A 142 2.00 2.56 1.27
CA LEU A 142 2.82 2.64 2.48
C LEU A 142 4.24 2.15 2.23
N LEU A 143 4.41 1.00 1.59
CA LEU A 143 5.73 0.46 1.24
C LEU A 143 6.47 1.40 0.27
N SER A 144 5.77 1.93 -0.75
CA SER A 144 6.35 2.90 -1.66
C SER A 144 6.83 4.15 -0.93
N LEU A 145 6.03 4.73 -0.04
CA LEU A 145 6.41 5.89 0.75
C LEU A 145 7.61 5.60 1.66
N MET A 146 7.66 4.42 2.28
CA MET A 146 8.80 3.99 3.11
C MET A 146 10.10 3.89 2.29
N ILE A 147 10.03 3.52 1.02
CA ILE A 147 11.17 3.48 0.10
C ILE A 147 11.52 4.87 -0.41
N PHE A 148 10.54 5.69 -0.75
CA PHE A 148 10.78 7.03 -1.30
C PHE A 148 11.30 8.04 -0.27
N LEU A 149 10.99 7.92 1.01
CA LEU A 149 11.50 8.83 2.04
C LEU A 149 13.04 8.87 2.11
N PRO A 150 13.77 7.74 2.17
CA PRO A 150 15.25 7.75 2.10
C PRO A 150 15.76 8.39 0.80
N ILE A 151 15.06 8.16 -0.31
CA ILE A 151 15.41 8.74 -1.61
C ILE A 151 15.25 10.25 -1.59
N ILE A 152 14.16 10.76 -1.04
CA ILE A 152 13.92 12.21 -0.91
C ILE A 152 14.99 12.82 0.01
N ASN A 153 15.30 12.19 1.13
CA ASN A 153 16.36 12.64 2.03
C ASN A 153 17.73 12.67 1.34
N PHE A 154 18.04 11.65 0.55
CA PHE A 154 19.25 11.62 -0.26
C PHE A 154 19.32 12.77 -1.27
N LEU A 155 18.21 13.03 -1.99
CA LEU A 155 18.13 14.09 -2.98
C LEU A 155 18.18 15.49 -2.36
N SER A 156 17.51 15.70 -1.22
CA SER A 156 17.50 16.99 -0.53
C SER A 156 18.88 17.45 -0.11
N ASN A 157 19.81 16.52 0.07
CA ASN A 157 21.21 16.77 0.42
C ASN A 157 22.13 16.93 -0.80
N LYS A 158 21.55 17.07 -2.01
CA LYS A 158 22.33 17.23 -3.24
C LYS A 158 21.81 18.38 -4.10
N LYS A 159 22.74 19.04 -4.80
CA LYS A 159 22.43 20.06 -5.80
C LYS A 159 22.75 19.49 -7.18
N PHE A 160 21.81 19.63 -8.09
CA PHE A 160 21.92 19.18 -9.47
C PHE A 160 21.79 20.36 -10.43
N ASP A 161 22.41 20.23 -11.61
CA ASP A 161 22.11 21.11 -12.73
C ASP A 161 20.71 20.81 -13.27
N LEU A 162 19.95 21.86 -13.64
CA LEU A 162 18.57 21.75 -14.10
C LEU A 162 18.44 20.90 -15.37
N ASN A 163 19.39 21.06 -16.33
CA ASN A 163 19.38 20.29 -17.56
C ASN A 163 19.63 18.80 -17.29
N TYR A 164 20.57 18.51 -16.39
CA TYR A 164 20.85 17.14 -15.95
C TYR A 164 19.62 16.51 -15.30
N LEU A 165 18.96 17.25 -14.41
CA LEU A 165 17.77 16.80 -13.69
C LEU A 165 16.62 16.50 -14.66
N LYS A 166 16.36 17.39 -15.62
CA LYS A 166 15.33 17.21 -16.66
C LYS A 166 15.59 15.94 -17.47
N ASN A 167 16.79 15.79 -18.02
CA ASN A 167 17.14 14.64 -18.87
C ASN A 167 17.07 13.33 -18.09
N SER A 168 17.58 13.30 -16.85
CA SER A 168 17.54 12.13 -16.00
C SER A 168 16.11 11.74 -15.63
N THR A 169 15.23 12.71 -15.34
CA THR A 169 13.82 12.47 -15.06
C THR A 169 13.09 11.90 -16.27
N LEU A 170 13.34 12.46 -17.48
CA LEU A 170 12.77 11.93 -18.72
C LEU A 170 13.21 10.49 -18.99
N SER A 171 14.48 10.18 -18.77
CA SER A 171 15.02 8.81 -18.90
C SER A 171 14.34 7.85 -17.93
N LEU A 172 14.13 8.24 -16.68
CA LEU A 172 13.44 7.41 -15.68
C LEU A 172 11.97 7.17 -16.06
N ILE A 173 11.27 8.20 -16.53
CA ILE A 173 9.88 8.06 -17.01
C ILE A 173 9.82 7.07 -18.17
N PHE A 174 10.73 7.19 -19.12
CA PHE A 174 10.80 6.30 -20.29
C PHE A 174 11.05 4.85 -19.86
N ILE A 175 12.01 4.60 -18.95
CA ILE A 175 12.28 3.28 -18.38
C ILE A 175 11.04 2.73 -17.68
N ALA A 176 10.35 3.54 -16.86
CA ALA A 176 9.15 3.13 -16.16
C ALA A 176 8.02 2.72 -17.13
N ILE A 177 7.83 3.47 -18.22
CA ILE A 177 6.85 3.14 -19.27
C ILE A 177 7.20 1.79 -19.92
N ILE A 178 8.48 1.56 -20.27
CA ILE A 178 8.92 0.28 -20.87
C ILE A 178 8.62 -0.89 -19.90
N ILE A 179 9.02 -0.76 -18.63
CA ILE A 179 8.79 -1.82 -17.63
C ILE A 179 7.29 -2.10 -17.49
N PHE A 180 6.45 -1.05 -17.46
CA PHE A 180 5.00 -1.18 -17.38
C PHE A 180 4.41 -1.91 -18.59
N GLN A 181 4.85 -1.57 -19.80
CA GLN A 181 4.39 -2.21 -21.04
C GLN A 181 4.81 -3.68 -21.09
N VAL A 182 6.06 -4.00 -20.75
CA VAL A 182 6.55 -5.39 -20.69
C VAL A 182 5.74 -6.21 -19.68
N LYS A 183 5.50 -5.67 -18.48
CA LYS A 183 4.71 -6.34 -17.42
C LYS A 183 3.28 -6.59 -17.89
N ASN A 184 2.64 -5.62 -18.54
CA ASN A 184 1.29 -5.78 -19.08
C ASN A 184 1.24 -6.81 -20.21
N PHE A 185 2.20 -6.80 -21.11
CA PHE A 185 2.29 -7.77 -22.18
C PHE A 185 2.43 -9.20 -21.65
N LEU A 186 3.32 -9.42 -20.66
CA LEU A 186 3.49 -10.72 -20.03
C LEU A 186 2.20 -11.19 -19.33
N ARG A 187 1.49 -10.28 -18.65
CA ARG A 187 0.21 -10.58 -18.00
C ARG A 187 -0.87 -11.00 -19.02
N ILE A 188 -1.00 -10.23 -20.09
CA ILE A 188 -1.96 -10.52 -21.16
C ILE A 188 -1.64 -11.89 -21.78
N ASN A 189 -0.36 -12.15 -22.08
CA ASN A 189 0.04 -13.43 -22.65
C ASN A 189 -0.23 -14.63 -21.72
N TYR A 190 -0.12 -14.43 -20.41
CA TYR A 190 -0.45 -15.43 -19.42
C TYR A 190 -1.96 -15.71 -19.36
N GLU A 191 -2.79 -14.65 -19.39
CA GLU A 191 -4.25 -14.78 -19.37
C GLU A 191 -4.78 -15.43 -20.66
N PHE A 192 -4.19 -15.14 -21.82
CA PHE A 192 -4.59 -15.79 -23.09
C PHE A 192 -4.19 -17.27 -23.20
N LYS A 193 -3.26 -17.76 -22.40
CA LYS A 193 -2.84 -19.17 -22.39
C LYS A 193 -3.62 -20.01 -21.37
N ARG A 194 -4.50 -19.40 -20.59
CA ARG A 194 -5.32 -20.04 -19.56
C ARG A 194 -6.72 -20.36 -20.07
#